data_a13a83de68edfd12a4a9f3d61a368598
#
_entry.id   a13a83de68edfd12a4a9f3d61a368598
#
_cell.length_a   1.000
_cell.length_b   1.000
_cell.length_c   1.000
_cell.angle_alpha   90.00
_cell.angle_beta   90.00
_cell.angle_gamma   90.00
#
_symmetry.space_group_name_H-M   'P 1'
#
loop_
_entity.id
_entity.type
_entity.pdbx_description
1 polymer ?
#
loop_
_entity_poly.entity_id
_entity_poly.type
_entity_poly.pdbx_seq_one_letter_code
_entity_poly.pdbx_strand_id
1 'polypeptide(L)'
;MAADTASRRILIVDDDRASRYILAGLLEAAGHIVDQAADGQEAMRRLDAGDYDIVLLDVGLPDISGLDVLAYARAAASPPIAIMMTADDTPETMLAAIREQAYRYILKPIMPDTIVEVIDDAIANRSSAALPIEVVSARPEWVELVVPCVLEMADRIQLFVMQLDTTIPLPVRESVAQAFRELMTNAIEWGGKLDPQRKVRIACLRTRRMLLYRIADPGEGFSIDELRHAAINNPPADPLQHAIVREQHGIRPGGLGLMITRSLVDDVIYNEKGNEVMLIKYLDSER
;
A
#
# COMPACT_ATOMS: atom_id res chain seq x y z
N MET A 1 -6.62 7.23 -24.56
CA MET A 1 -7.60 8.22 -24.08
C MET A 1 -6.95 8.89 -22.88
N ALA A 2 -6.59 10.18 -22.99
CA ALA A 2 -6.11 10.94 -21.85
C ALA A 2 -7.26 10.98 -20.81
N ALA A 3 -7.02 10.50 -19.60
CA ALA A 3 -7.93 10.70 -18.50
C ALA A 3 -8.10 12.21 -18.33
N ASP A 4 -9.33 12.67 -18.26
CA ASP A 4 -9.69 14.06 -17.93
C ASP A 4 -9.29 14.28 -16.45
N THR A 5 -8.00 14.55 -16.24
CA THR A 5 -7.45 14.82 -14.90
C THR A 5 -7.89 16.24 -14.53
N ALA A 6 -9.03 16.34 -13.88
CA ALA A 6 -9.50 17.60 -13.32
C ALA A 6 -8.38 18.22 -12.46
N SER A 7 -8.08 19.52 -12.71
CA SER A 7 -7.10 20.28 -11.94
C SER A 7 -7.36 20.13 -10.44
N ARG A 8 -6.34 19.81 -9.67
CA ARG A 8 -6.41 19.64 -8.19
C ARG A 8 -5.58 20.69 -7.50
N ARG A 9 -6.02 21.07 -6.31
CA ARG A 9 -5.25 21.99 -5.48
C ARG A 9 -4.35 21.21 -4.53
N ILE A 10 -3.04 21.40 -4.66
CA ILE A 10 -2.01 20.63 -3.97
C ILE A 10 -1.19 21.57 -3.10
N LEU A 11 -0.97 21.21 -1.84
CA LEU A 11 -0.04 21.89 -0.96
C LEU A 11 1.25 21.07 -0.86
N ILE A 12 2.40 21.69 -1.16
CA ILE A 12 3.72 21.10 -0.96
C ILE A 12 4.34 21.70 0.29
N VAL A 13 4.72 20.84 1.23
CA VAL A 13 5.36 21.22 2.50
C VAL A 13 6.71 20.54 2.60
N ASP A 14 7.79 21.29 2.50
CA ASP A 14 9.16 20.81 2.50
C ASP A 14 10.08 21.99 2.90
N ASP A 15 11.07 21.81 3.71
CA ASP A 15 11.98 22.90 4.10
C ASP A 15 13.03 23.20 3.02
N ASP A 16 13.35 22.21 2.15
CA ASP A 16 14.25 22.42 1.02
C ASP A 16 13.57 23.19 -0.12
N ARG A 17 14.05 24.39 -0.37
CA ARG A 17 13.55 25.25 -1.45
C ARG A 17 13.69 24.63 -2.82
N ALA A 18 14.75 23.87 -3.09
CA ALA A 18 15.00 23.28 -4.40
C ALA A 18 13.99 22.14 -4.65
N SER A 19 13.75 21.30 -3.63
CA SER A 19 12.73 20.25 -3.65
C SER A 19 11.35 20.83 -3.95
N ARG A 20 10.92 21.86 -3.19
CA ARG A 20 9.62 22.52 -3.44
C ARG A 20 9.49 23.08 -4.85
N TYR A 21 10.55 23.75 -5.36
CA TYR A 21 10.52 24.35 -6.69
C TYR A 21 10.37 23.31 -7.80
N ILE A 22 11.12 22.19 -7.69
CA ILE A 22 11.06 21.10 -8.67
C ILE A 22 9.69 20.43 -8.66
N LEU A 23 9.19 20.07 -7.47
CA LEU A 23 7.89 19.42 -7.32
C LEU A 23 6.76 20.32 -7.81
N ALA A 24 6.79 21.62 -7.48
CA ALA A 24 5.78 22.57 -7.95
C ALA A 24 5.78 22.66 -9.46
N GLY A 25 6.94 22.83 -10.12
CA GLY A 25 7.02 22.88 -11.57
C GLY A 25 6.50 21.62 -12.26
N LEU A 26 6.76 20.43 -11.71
CA LEU A 26 6.26 19.17 -12.24
C LEU A 26 4.71 19.08 -12.16
N LEU A 27 4.15 19.43 -11.01
CA LEU A 27 2.71 19.33 -10.79
C LEU A 27 1.92 20.43 -11.50
N GLU A 28 2.47 21.64 -11.62
CA GLU A 28 1.90 22.71 -12.43
C GLU A 28 1.91 22.35 -13.93
N ALA A 29 3.00 21.71 -14.40
CA ALA A 29 3.07 21.21 -15.79
C ALA A 29 2.06 20.08 -16.03
N ALA A 30 1.70 19.29 -15.02
CA ALA A 30 0.62 18.30 -15.06
C ALA A 30 -0.79 18.91 -14.95
N GLY A 31 -0.91 20.25 -14.78
CA GLY A 31 -2.19 20.96 -14.80
C GLY A 31 -2.82 21.17 -13.42
N HIS A 32 -2.09 20.97 -12.33
CA HIS A 32 -2.57 21.19 -10.96
C HIS A 32 -2.29 22.62 -10.49
N ILE A 33 -3.01 23.05 -9.46
CA ILE A 33 -2.78 24.32 -8.76
C ILE A 33 -1.95 24.02 -7.52
N VAL A 34 -0.78 24.66 -7.42
CA VAL A 34 0.19 24.32 -6.36
C VAL A 34 0.46 25.51 -5.46
N ASP A 35 0.28 25.28 -4.16
CA ASP A 35 0.72 26.17 -3.09
C ASP A 35 1.93 25.53 -2.38
N GLN A 36 2.78 26.34 -1.76
CA GLN A 36 4.01 25.86 -1.11
C GLN A 36 4.10 26.41 0.32
N ALA A 37 4.59 25.59 1.26
CA ALA A 37 4.93 25.98 2.62
C ALA A 37 6.37 25.51 2.94
N ALA A 38 7.13 26.32 3.66
CA ALA A 38 8.52 26.03 4.00
C ALA A 38 8.69 25.42 5.40
N ASP A 39 7.63 25.44 6.19
CA ASP A 39 7.60 24.93 7.56
C ASP A 39 6.19 24.46 7.93
N GLY A 40 6.09 23.75 9.06
CA GLY A 40 4.83 23.17 9.49
C GLY A 40 3.80 24.19 9.96
N GLN A 41 4.24 25.30 10.55
CA GLN A 41 3.32 26.38 10.97
C GLN A 41 2.73 27.09 9.74
N GLU A 42 3.51 27.32 8.70
CA GLU A 42 2.99 27.85 7.44
C GLU A 42 1.99 26.88 6.81
N ALA A 43 2.31 25.58 6.82
CA ALA A 43 1.43 24.53 6.31
C ALA A 43 0.08 24.54 7.02
N MET A 44 0.06 24.58 8.34
CA MET A 44 -1.20 24.65 9.12
C MET A 44 -2.01 25.90 8.79
N ARG A 45 -1.37 27.08 8.71
CA ARG A 45 -2.06 28.31 8.30
C ARG A 45 -2.69 28.22 6.91
N ARG A 46 -2.01 27.57 5.98
CA ARG A 46 -2.53 27.37 4.61
C ARG A 46 -3.69 26.39 4.59
N LEU A 47 -3.59 25.30 5.36
CA LEU A 47 -4.69 24.34 5.52
C LEU A 47 -5.95 24.96 6.13
N ASP A 48 -5.79 25.92 7.05
CA ASP A 48 -6.93 26.68 7.60
C ASP A 48 -7.54 27.68 6.61
N ALA A 49 -6.69 28.24 5.73
CA ALA A 49 -7.11 29.30 4.80
C ALA A 49 -7.70 28.79 3.49
N GLY A 50 -7.54 27.50 3.17
CA GLY A 50 -7.98 26.97 1.88
C GLY A 50 -8.19 25.47 1.88
N ASP A 51 -9.05 25.02 0.97
CA ASP A 51 -9.30 23.61 0.73
C ASP A 51 -8.23 23.06 -0.23
N TYR A 52 -7.55 22.01 0.19
CA TYR A 52 -6.59 21.26 -0.63
C TYR A 52 -7.13 19.84 -0.90
N ASP A 53 -6.91 19.36 -2.11
CA ASP A 53 -7.23 17.96 -2.46
C ASP A 53 -6.15 17.00 -1.95
N ILE A 54 -4.88 17.45 -2.05
CA ILE A 54 -3.70 16.66 -1.71
C ILE A 54 -2.70 17.52 -0.94
N VAL A 55 -2.02 16.94 0.02
CA VAL A 55 -0.84 17.52 0.67
C VAL A 55 0.36 16.59 0.48
N LEU A 56 1.44 17.12 -0.08
CA LEU A 56 2.76 16.49 -0.10
C LEU A 56 3.53 17.03 1.10
N LEU A 57 3.95 16.18 2.00
CA LEU A 57 4.40 16.58 3.32
C LEU A 57 5.72 15.92 3.71
N ASP A 58 6.77 16.73 3.85
CA ASP A 58 8.02 16.24 4.43
C ASP A 58 7.86 15.95 5.92
N VAL A 59 8.45 14.86 6.38
CA VAL A 59 8.51 14.51 7.80
C VAL A 59 9.44 15.43 8.56
N GLY A 60 10.60 15.79 7.96
CA GLY A 60 11.69 16.53 8.60
C GLY A 60 11.56 18.04 8.46
N LEU A 61 10.51 18.65 9.02
CA LEU A 61 10.36 20.11 9.01
C LEU A 61 11.11 20.79 10.18
N PRO A 62 11.52 22.06 10.03
CA PRO A 62 12.43 22.72 10.99
C PRO A 62 11.77 23.13 12.31
N ASP A 63 10.45 23.23 12.37
CA ASP A 63 9.69 23.75 13.52
C ASP A 63 8.84 22.68 14.20
N ILE A 64 8.02 21.97 13.45
CA ILE A 64 7.18 20.87 13.95
C ILE A 64 7.28 19.70 12.98
N SER A 65 7.11 18.47 13.48
CA SER A 65 7.16 17.29 12.62
C SER A 65 6.06 17.31 11.56
N GLY A 66 6.39 16.86 10.34
CA GLY A 66 5.38 16.63 9.32
C GLY A 66 4.30 15.64 9.75
N LEU A 67 4.59 14.73 10.68
CA LEU A 67 3.58 13.85 11.28
C LEU A 67 2.54 14.62 12.11
N ASP A 68 2.95 15.68 12.81
CA ASP A 68 2.04 16.54 13.56
C ASP A 68 1.17 17.38 12.60
N VAL A 69 1.75 17.85 11.48
CA VAL A 69 0.98 18.52 10.41
C VAL A 69 -0.01 17.56 9.76
N LEU A 70 0.36 16.30 9.57
CA LEU A 70 -0.53 15.25 9.06
C LEU A 70 -1.72 15.02 9.99
N ALA A 71 -1.46 14.86 11.30
CA ALA A 71 -2.50 14.71 12.32
C ALA A 71 -3.45 15.92 12.33
N TYR A 72 -2.91 17.13 12.19
CA TYR A 72 -3.69 18.35 12.08
C TYR A 72 -4.57 18.39 10.83
N ALA A 73 -3.99 18.12 9.66
CA ALA A 73 -4.72 18.10 8.38
C ALA A 73 -5.86 17.08 8.38
N ARG A 74 -5.67 15.95 9.03
CA ARG A 74 -6.68 14.89 9.17
C ARG A 74 -7.87 15.31 10.04
N ALA A 75 -7.70 16.20 10.99
CA ALA A 75 -8.77 16.70 11.84
C ALA A 75 -9.72 17.70 11.14
N ALA A 76 -9.40 18.13 9.92
CA ALA A 76 -10.24 19.01 9.13
C ALA A 76 -11.57 18.35 8.73
N ALA A 77 -12.62 19.17 8.50
CA ALA A 77 -13.93 18.67 8.05
C ALA A 77 -13.88 17.96 6.69
N SER A 78 -12.95 18.38 5.82
CA SER A 78 -12.65 17.73 4.54
C SER A 78 -11.13 17.51 4.45
N PRO A 79 -10.59 16.42 5.01
CA PRO A 79 -9.16 16.21 5.06
C PRO A 79 -8.60 15.98 3.66
N PRO A 80 -7.46 16.59 3.31
CA PRO A 80 -6.76 16.31 2.07
C PRO A 80 -6.17 14.89 2.09
N ILE A 81 -5.94 14.32 0.91
CA ILE A 81 -5.14 13.10 0.78
C ILE A 81 -3.69 13.45 1.10
N ALA A 82 -3.13 12.83 2.13
CA ALA A 82 -1.77 13.12 2.57
C ALA A 82 -0.76 12.10 2.03
N ILE A 83 0.28 12.59 1.38
CA ILE A 83 1.41 11.82 0.87
C ILE A 83 2.64 12.29 1.63
N MET A 84 3.25 11.40 2.41
CA MET A 84 4.47 11.71 3.15
C MET A 84 5.68 11.55 2.25
N MET A 85 6.59 12.51 2.34
CA MET A 85 7.90 12.51 1.67
C MET A 85 8.97 12.57 2.75
N THR A 86 10.03 11.77 2.67
CA THR A 86 11.06 11.80 3.69
C THR A 86 12.38 11.19 3.21
N ALA A 87 13.47 11.65 3.81
CA ALA A 87 14.77 10.99 3.71
C ALA A 87 14.96 9.89 4.79
N ASP A 88 14.08 9.84 5.80
CA ASP A 88 14.11 8.85 6.87
C ASP A 88 13.37 7.58 6.41
N ASP A 89 14.11 6.48 6.31
CA ASP A 89 13.61 5.17 5.89
C ASP A 89 13.36 4.22 7.10
N THR A 90 13.27 4.76 8.31
CA THR A 90 13.04 3.96 9.50
C THR A 90 11.63 3.38 9.54
N PRO A 91 11.47 2.10 9.97
CA PRO A 91 10.16 1.49 10.16
C PRO A 91 9.26 2.30 11.13
N GLU A 92 9.85 2.94 12.13
CA GLU A 92 9.16 3.72 13.14
C GLU A 92 8.43 4.92 12.53
N THR A 93 9.10 5.69 11.67
CA THR A 93 8.53 6.86 10.98
C THR A 93 7.42 6.43 10.02
N MET A 94 7.65 5.35 9.29
CA MET A 94 6.65 4.79 8.39
C MET A 94 5.40 4.31 9.14
N LEU A 95 5.56 3.60 10.26
CA LEU A 95 4.45 3.14 11.10
C LEU A 95 3.68 4.33 11.70
N ALA A 96 4.36 5.41 12.07
CA ALA A 96 3.71 6.63 12.53
C ALA A 96 2.86 7.26 11.41
N ALA A 97 3.38 7.33 10.18
CA ALA A 97 2.64 7.84 9.03
C ALA A 97 1.37 7.01 8.75
N ILE A 98 1.43 5.68 8.87
CA ILE A 98 0.26 4.81 8.72
C ILE A 98 -0.76 5.03 9.84
N ARG A 99 -0.33 5.18 11.09
CA ARG A 99 -1.22 5.50 12.21
C ARG A 99 -1.97 6.80 11.97
N GLU A 100 -1.27 7.80 11.44
CA GLU A 100 -1.87 9.08 11.05
C GLU A 100 -2.57 9.02 9.68
N GLN A 101 -2.77 7.80 9.13
CA GLN A 101 -3.55 7.57 7.91
C GLN A 101 -2.98 8.24 6.67
N ALA A 102 -1.67 8.38 6.55
CA ALA A 102 -1.05 8.78 5.30
C ALA A 102 -1.50 7.85 4.16
N TYR A 103 -1.83 8.44 3.02
CA TYR A 103 -2.20 7.66 1.84
C TYR A 103 -1.01 6.90 1.29
N ARG A 104 0.12 7.59 1.17
CA ARG A 104 1.41 7.03 0.73
C ARG A 104 2.58 7.62 1.51
N TYR A 105 3.68 6.88 1.41
CA TYR A 105 4.97 7.25 1.94
C TYR A 105 6.01 7.11 0.82
N ILE A 106 6.78 8.15 0.54
CA ILE A 106 7.76 8.20 -0.55
C ILE A 106 9.12 8.54 0.03
N LEU A 107 10.11 7.71 -0.27
CA LEU A 107 11.50 7.99 0.11
C LEU A 107 12.14 8.99 -0.86
N LYS A 108 12.83 9.99 -0.32
CA LYS A 108 13.68 10.90 -1.09
C LYS A 108 15.01 10.22 -1.47
N PRO A 109 15.57 10.44 -2.65
CA PRO A 109 15.17 11.41 -3.69
C PRO A 109 13.96 10.94 -4.51
N ILE A 110 13.03 11.85 -4.76
CA ILE A 110 11.79 11.57 -5.49
C ILE A 110 12.06 11.73 -6.99
N MET A 111 11.80 10.68 -7.76
CA MET A 111 11.88 10.75 -9.22
C MET A 111 10.67 11.50 -9.79
N PRO A 112 10.86 12.34 -10.82
CA PRO A 112 9.78 13.13 -11.44
C PRO A 112 8.55 12.32 -11.85
N ASP A 113 8.75 11.19 -12.50
CA ASP A 113 7.65 10.33 -12.97
C ASP A 113 6.89 9.73 -11.78
N THR A 114 7.58 9.35 -10.72
CA THR A 114 6.98 8.75 -9.51
C THR A 114 5.96 9.69 -8.86
N ILE A 115 6.26 11.00 -8.76
CA ILE A 115 5.36 11.92 -8.05
C ILE A 115 4.07 12.13 -8.85
N VAL A 116 4.14 12.25 -10.17
CA VAL A 116 2.96 12.40 -11.02
C VAL A 116 2.09 11.15 -10.95
N GLU A 117 2.68 9.95 -11.09
CA GLU A 117 1.96 8.69 -10.96
C GLU A 117 1.26 8.55 -9.60
N VAL A 118 1.92 8.94 -8.51
CA VAL A 118 1.34 8.87 -7.16
C VAL A 118 0.18 9.84 -6.99
N ILE A 119 0.28 11.05 -7.56
CA ILE A 119 -0.82 12.04 -7.54
C ILE A 119 -2.01 11.53 -8.35
N ASP A 120 -1.78 11.02 -9.57
CA ASP A 120 -2.83 10.46 -10.43
C ASP A 120 -3.53 9.28 -9.75
N ASP A 121 -2.77 8.39 -9.13
CA ASP A 121 -3.30 7.28 -8.35
C ASP A 121 -4.13 7.75 -7.15
N ALA A 122 -3.65 8.75 -6.40
CA ALA A 122 -4.38 9.33 -5.28
C ALA A 122 -5.69 9.99 -5.72
N ILE A 123 -5.71 10.63 -6.88
CA ILE A 123 -6.92 11.22 -7.47
C ILE A 123 -7.91 10.14 -7.90
N ALA A 124 -7.43 9.13 -8.62
CA ALA A 124 -8.25 8.02 -9.11
C ALA A 124 -8.90 7.22 -7.97
N ASN A 125 -8.17 7.08 -6.87
CA ASN A 125 -8.57 6.26 -5.71
C ASN A 125 -9.04 7.09 -4.51
N ARG A 126 -9.54 8.33 -4.73
CA ARG A 126 -9.92 9.26 -3.65
C ARG A 126 -10.90 8.66 -2.64
N SER A 127 -11.87 7.90 -3.09
CA SER A 127 -12.88 7.27 -2.23
C SER A 127 -12.28 6.20 -1.30
N SER A 128 -11.32 5.45 -1.78
CA SER A 128 -10.61 4.42 -0.99
C SER A 128 -9.46 5.02 -0.16
N ALA A 129 -8.90 6.14 -0.60
CA ALA A 129 -7.88 6.87 0.16
C ALA A 129 -8.37 7.33 1.54
N ALA A 130 -9.67 7.64 1.65
CA ALA A 130 -10.32 8.02 2.91
C ALA A 130 -10.63 6.82 3.83
N LEU A 131 -10.53 5.58 3.34
CA LEU A 131 -10.79 4.39 4.15
C LEU A 131 -9.66 4.15 5.15
N PRO A 132 -9.98 4.02 6.47
CA PRO A 132 -8.96 3.93 7.49
C PRO A 132 -8.27 2.56 7.51
N ILE A 133 -6.97 2.58 7.75
CA ILE A 133 -6.19 1.42 8.16
C ILE A 133 -6.15 1.41 9.68
N GLU A 134 -6.73 0.40 10.31
CA GLU A 134 -6.66 0.25 11.76
C GLU A 134 -5.31 -0.39 12.14
N VAL A 135 -4.52 0.32 12.94
CA VAL A 135 -3.24 -0.19 13.44
C VAL A 135 -3.46 -0.80 14.81
N VAL A 136 -3.50 -2.12 14.87
CA VAL A 136 -3.68 -2.89 16.10
C VAL A 136 -2.38 -2.95 16.91
N SER A 137 -1.26 -3.17 16.22
CA SER A 137 0.08 -3.14 16.78
C SER A 137 1.07 -2.60 15.77
N ALA A 138 2.03 -1.81 16.25
CA ALA A 138 3.12 -1.30 15.44
C ALA A 138 4.38 -1.23 16.27
N ARG A 139 5.08 -2.36 16.32
CA ARG A 139 6.43 -2.51 16.86
C ARG A 139 7.35 -2.89 15.70
N PRO A 140 8.64 -2.56 15.75
CA PRO A 140 9.56 -2.87 14.65
C PRO A 140 9.56 -4.34 14.23
N GLU A 141 9.37 -5.26 15.19
CA GLU A 141 9.36 -6.69 14.93
C GLU A 141 7.96 -7.27 14.69
N TRP A 142 6.89 -6.53 15.09
CA TRP A 142 5.52 -6.99 14.99
C TRP A 142 4.55 -5.88 14.63
N VAL A 143 4.04 -5.93 13.42
CA VAL A 143 3.01 -5.02 12.92
C VAL A 143 1.71 -5.80 12.70
N GLU A 144 0.60 -5.25 13.18
CA GLU A 144 -0.72 -5.83 12.95
C GLU A 144 -1.68 -4.73 12.50
N LEU A 145 -2.30 -4.96 11.33
CA LEU A 145 -3.21 -4.04 10.66
C LEU A 145 -4.55 -4.71 10.39
N VAL A 146 -5.62 -3.91 10.39
CA VAL A 146 -6.94 -4.32 9.93
C VAL A 146 -7.39 -3.35 8.85
N VAL A 147 -7.73 -3.86 7.68
CA VAL A 147 -8.04 -3.07 6.49
C VAL A 147 -9.37 -3.47 5.86
N PRO A 148 -10.13 -2.53 5.28
CA PRO A 148 -11.35 -2.84 4.56
C PRO A 148 -11.08 -3.65 3.28
N CYS A 149 -12.08 -4.46 2.88
CA CYS A 149 -11.96 -5.32 1.70
C CYS A 149 -12.22 -4.55 0.40
N VAL A 150 -11.32 -3.65 0.04
CA VAL A 150 -11.27 -2.96 -1.25
C VAL A 150 -9.91 -3.20 -1.92
N LEU A 151 -9.88 -3.33 -3.25
CA LEU A 151 -8.67 -3.77 -3.98
C LEU A 151 -7.49 -2.82 -3.80
N GLU A 152 -7.75 -1.53 -3.71
CA GLU A 152 -6.73 -0.49 -3.53
C GLU A 152 -5.94 -0.66 -2.21
N MET A 153 -6.53 -1.34 -1.22
CA MET A 153 -5.79 -1.68 0.02
C MET A 153 -4.67 -2.67 -0.23
N ALA A 154 -4.82 -3.59 -1.19
CA ALA A 154 -3.74 -4.51 -1.54
C ALA A 154 -2.51 -3.75 -2.04
N ASP A 155 -2.70 -2.74 -2.90
CA ASP A 155 -1.62 -1.92 -3.45
C ASP A 155 -1.00 -1.02 -2.37
N ARG A 156 -1.82 -0.38 -1.52
CA ARG A 156 -1.32 0.46 -0.42
C ARG A 156 -0.46 -0.34 0.55
N ILE A 157 -0.91 -1.53 0.96
CA ILE A 157 -0.16 -2.35 1.93
C ILE A 157 1.05 -3.02 1.27
N GLN A 158 0.98 -3.38 -0.02
CA GLN A 158 2.15 -3.88 -0.76
C GLN A 158 3.32 -2.89 -0.72
N LEU A 159 3.04 -1.60 -0.99
CA LEU A 159 4.08 -0.56 -0.94
C LEU A 159 4.67 -0.41 0.47
N PHE A 160 3.82 -0.51 1.50
CA PHE A 160 4.26 -0.55 2.88
C PHE A 160 5.19 -1.75 3.15
N VAL A 161 4.79 -2.95 2.73
CA VAL A 161 5.60 -4.18 2.87
C VAL A 161 6.96 -4.04 2.19
N MET A 162 7.02 -3.40 1.02
CA MET A 162 8.28 -3.15 0.31
C MET A 162 9.22 -2.21 1.06
N GLN A 163 8.70 -1.28 1.83
CA GLN A 163 9.47 -0.25 2.50
C GLN A 163 9.78 -0.58 3.97
N LEU A 164 9.11 -1.58 4.54
CA LEU A 164 9.22 -1.91 5.96
C LEU A 164 10.64 -2.27 6.40
N ASP A 165 11.47 -2.75 5.48
CA ASP A 165 12.87 -3.09 5.77
C ASP A 165 13.79 -2.88 4.56
N THR A 166 14.40 -1.72 4.51
CA THR A 166 15.35 -1.33 3.46
C THR A 166 16.68 -2.06 3.55
N THR A 167 17.00 -2.72 4.68
CA THR A 167 18.22 -3.54 4.83
C THR A 167 18.15 -4.86 4.07
N ILE A 168 16.94 -5.31 3.71
CA ILE A 168 16.74 -6.51 2.89
C ILE A 168 17.00 -6.17 1.42
N PRO A 169 17.72 -7.04 0.66
CA PRO A 169 17.97 -6.81 -0.76
C PRO A 169 16.70 -6.56 -1.55
N LEU A 170 16.70 -5.57 -2.45
CA LEU A 170 15.54 -5.16 -3.23
C LEU A 170 14.83 -6.33 -3.94
N PRO A 171 15.52 -7.29 -4.62
CA PRO A 171 14.84 -8.42 -5.28
C PRO A 171 14.05 -9.31 -4.32
N VAL A 172 14.52 -9.44 -3.07
CA VAL A 172 13.80 -10.20 -2.03
C VAL A 172 12.54 -9.45 -1.59
N ARG A 173 12.65 -8.13 -1.36
CA ARG A 173 11.51 -7.28 -1.00
C ARG A 173 10.43 -7.28 -2.10
N GLU A 174 10.84 -7.16 -3.37
CA GLU A 174 9.93 -7.21 -4.52
C GLU A 174 9.20 -8.56 -4.61
N SER A 175 9.93 -9.67 -4.45
CA SER A 175 9.34 -11.01 -4.46
C SER A 175 8.32 -11.20 -3.34
N VAL A 176 8.66 -10.78 -2.12
CA VAL A 176 7.76 -10.85 -0.95
C VAL A 176 6.54 -9.96 -1.15
N ALA A 177 6.75 -8.72 -1.60
CA ALA A 177 5.66 -7.78 -1.82
C ALA A 177 4.69 -8.23 -2.92
N GLN A 178 5.19 -8.82 -4.00
CA GLN A 178 4.37 -9.39 -5.05
C GLN A 178 3.57 -10.59 -4.55
N ALA A 179 4.21 -11.52 -3.83
CA ALA A 179 3.52 -12.67 -3.23
C ALA A 179 2.44 -12.22 -2.23
N PHE A 180 2.76 -11.24 -1.40
CA PHE A 180 1.83 -10.63 -0.45
C PHE A 180 0.62 -10.01 -1.15
N ARG A 181 0.85 -9.23 -2.22
CA ARG A 181 -0.21 -8.59 -3.00
C ARG A 181 -1.19 -9.62 -3.58
N GLU A 182 -0.69 -10.71 -4.14
CA GLU A 182 -1.52 -11.78 -4.68
C GLU A 182 -2.42 -12.42 -3.60
N LEU A 183 -1.85 -12.72 -2.43
CA LEU A 183 -2.61 -13.30 -1.32
C LEU A 183 -3.61 -12.30 -0.74
N MET A 184 -3.22 -11.03 -0.65
CA MET A 184 -4.08 -9.96 -0.16
C MET A 184 -5.26 -9.70 -1.10
N THR A 185 -5.01 -9.68 -2.42
CA THR A 185 -6.06 -9.57 -3.45
C THR A 185 -7.05 -10.73 -3.33
N ASN A 186 -6.56 -11.96 -3.15
CA ASN A 186 -7.43 -13.12 -2.95
C ASN A 186 -8.28 -13.00 -1.65
N ALA A 187 -7.67 -12.55 -0.55
CA ALA A 187 -8.37 -12.34 0.72
C ALA A 187 -9.48 -11.28 0.60
N ILE A 188 -9.23 -10.19 -0.13
CA ILE A 188 -10.20 -9.12 -0.37
C ILE A 188 -11.31 -9.58 -1.32
N GLU A 189 -10.95 -10.18 -2.45
CA GLU A 189 -11.89 -10.53 -3.53
C GLU A 189 -12.78 -11.70 -3.15
N TRP A 190 -12.18 -12.80 -2.70
CA TRP A 190 -12.89 -14.05 -2.43
C TRP A 190 -13.36 -14.14 -0.97
N GLY A 191 -12.52 -13.83 -0.02
CA GLY A 191 -12.87 -13.86 1.39
C GLY A 191 -13.73 -12.68 1.80
N GLY A 192 -13.35 -11.48 1.39
CA GLY A 192 -14.04 -10.22 1.68
C GLY A 192 -15.21 -9.90 0.77
N LYS A 193 -15.26 -10.49 -0.45
CA LYS A 193 -16.27 -10.23 -1.50
C LYS A 193 -16.32 -8.77 -1.93
N LEU A 194 -15.19 -8.07 -1.89
CA LEU A 194 -15.06 -6.64 -2.22
C LEU A 194 -15.98 -5.73 -1.39
N ASP A 195 -16.40 -6.19 -0.21
CA ASP A 195 -17.27 -5.43 0.69
C ASP A 195 -16.45 -4.58 1.64
N PRO A 196 -16.48 -3.23 1.55
CA PRO A 196 -15.69 -2.36 2.41
C PRO A 196 -16.06 -2.42 3.89
N GLN A 197 -17.22 -2.99 4.26
CA GLN A 197 -17.61 -3.23 5.64
C GLN A 197 -16.93 -4.46 6.24
N ARG A 198 -16.48 -5.38 5.40
CA ARG A 198 -15.69 -6.55 5.82
C ARG A 198 -14.23 -6.18 5.88
N LYS A 199 -13.48 -6.85 6.74
CA LYS A 199 -12.09 -6.50 7.00
C LYS A 199 -11.16 -7.69 6.89
N VAL A 200 -9.98 -7.47 6.30
CA VAL A 200 -8.86 -8.40 6.33
C VAL A 200 -7.92 -7.99 7.47
N ARG A 201 -7.45 -8.96 8.22
CA ARG A 201 -6.42 -8.78 9.25
C ARG A 201 -5.08 -9.24 8.70
N ILE A 202 -4.08 -8.40 8.88
CA ILE A 202 -2.71 -8.61 8.42
C ILE A 202 -1.80 -8.55 9.63
N ALA A 203 -0.89 -9.51 9.77
CA ALA A 203 0.20 -9.42 10.72
C ALA A 203 1.54 -9.67 10.02
N CYS A 204 2.54 -8.91 10.40
CA CYS A 204 3.91 -9.05 9.92
C CYS A 204 4.81 -9.29 11.13
N LEU A 205 5.55 -10.40 11.10
CA LEU A 205 6.63 -10.70 12.04
C LEU A 205 7.95 -10.64 11.27
N ARG A 206 8.85 -9.80 11.78
CA ARG A 206 10.22 -9.70 11.29
C ARG A 206 11.19 -10.24 12.33
N THR A 207 12.07 -11.11 11.89
CA THR A 207 13.22 -11.57 12.67
C THR A 207 14.50 -11.40 11.84
N ARG A 208 15.66 -11.66 12.45
CA ARG A 208 16.94 -11.64 11.72
C ARG A 208 17.02 -12.70 10.62
N ARG A 209 16.21 -13.76 10.69
CA ARG A 209 16.30 -14.94 9.82
C ARG A 209 15.13 -15.13 8.89
N MET A 210 14.00 -14.44 9.14
CA MET A 210 12.82 -14.60 8.33
C MET A 210 11.88 -13.41 8.40
N LEU A 211 11.11 -13.26 7.33
CA LEU A 211 9.88 -12.48 7.28
C LEU A 211 8.71 -13.44 7.28
N LEU A 212 7.71 -13.16 8.11
CA LEU A 212 6.45 -13.88 8.11
C LEU A 212 5.31 -12.88 7.99
N TYR A 213 4.45 -13.08 7.00
CA TYR A 213 3.20 -12.34 6.85
C TYR A 213 2.04 -13.31 7.02
N ARG A 214 1.08 -12.92 7.85
CA ARG A 214 -0.17 -13.62 8.05
C ARG A 214 -1.30 -12.75 7.52
N ILE A 215 -2.17 -13.32 6.69
CA ILE A 215 -3.34 -12.65 6.12
C ILE A 215 -4.54 -13.51 6.48
N ALA A 216 -5.51 -12.92 7.21
CA ALA A 216 -6.74 -13.60 7.60
C ALA A 216 -7.94 -12.83 7.03
N ASP A 217 -8.72 -13.50 6.22
CA ASP A 217 -9.91 -12.94 5.60
C ASP A 217 -11.20 -13.31 6.38
N PRO A 218 -12.28 -12.54 6.21
CA PRO A 218 -13.55 -12.78 6.90
C PRO A 218 -14.42 -13.87 6.24
N GLY A 219 -13.89 -14.60 5.26
CA GLY A 219 -14.64 -15.59 4.48
C GLY A 219 -14.87 -16.91 5.19
N GLU A 220 -15.64 -17.76 4.52
CA GLU A 220 -15.88 -19.12 4.97
C GLU A 220 -14.68 -20.05 4.75
N GLY A 221 -13.71 -19.56 3.98
CA GLY A 221 -12.53 -20.32 3.59
C GLY A 221 -12.76 -21.16 2.33
N PHE A 222 -11.75 -21.97 1.99
CA PHE A 222 -11.77 -22.86 0.83
C PHE A 222 -10.83 -24.05 1.05
N SER A 223 -11.10 -25.14 0.34
CA SER A 223 -10.15 -26.25 0.20
C SER A 223 -9.27 -26.00 -1.02
N ILE A 224 -7.94 -26.04 -0.85
CA ILE A 224 -6.99 -25.87 -1.96
C ILE A 224 -7.23 -26.92 -3.04
N ASP A 225 -7.53 -28.16 -2.66
CA ASP A 225 -7.75 -29.28 -3.58
C ASP A 225 -9.01 -29.11 -4.44
N GLU A 226 -9.96 -28.28 -4.00
CA GLU A 226 -11.22 -28.02 -4.71
C GLU A 226 -11.14 -26.83 -5.68
N LEU A 227 -10.04 -26.07 -5.70
CA LEU A 227 -9.88 -24.88 -6.56
C LEU A 227 -9.56 -25.26 -8.02
N ARG A 228 -10.56 -25.82 -8.75
CA ARG A 228 -10.40 -26.17 -10.17
C ARG A 228 -10.09 -24.98 -11.08
N HIS A 229 -10.39 -23.77 -10.65
CA HIS A 229 -10.12 -22.52 -11.36
C HIS A 229 -8.74 -21.91 -11.04
N ALA A 230 -7.91 -22.59 -10.26
CA ALA A 230 -6.55 -22.17 -9.93
C ALA A 230 -5.54 -23.11 -10.62
N ALA A 231 -4.51 -22.50 -11.24
CA ALA A 231 -3.49 -23.22 -11.99
C ALA A 231 -2.70 -24.25 -11.16
N ILE A 232 -2.66 -24.06 -9.84
CA ILE A 232 -1.98 -24.98 -8.92
C ILE A 232 -2.53 -26.39 -8.94
N ASN A 233 -3.80 -26.56 -9.35
CA ASN A 233 -4.49 -27.85 -9.44
C ASN A 233 -4.65 -28.36 -10.88
N ASN A 234 -3.97 -27.73 -11.85
CA ASN A 234 -3.99 -28.23 -13.22
C ASN A 234 -3.31 -29.59 -13.31
N PRO A 235 -3.91 -30.55 -14.04
CA PRO A 235 -3.22 -31.78 -14.33
C PRO A 235 -2.00 -31.50 -15.22
N PRO A 236 -0.90 -32.27 -15.08
CA PRO A 236 0.29 -32.07 -15.90
C PRO A 236 0.04 -32.17 -17.42
N ALA A 237 -0.99 -32.90 -17.82
CA ALA A 237 -1.40 -33.07 -19.22
C ALA A 237 -2.17 -31.88 -19.79
N ASP A 238 -2.71 -31.01 -18.93
CA ASP A 238 -3.48 -29.82 -19.34
C ASP A 238 -3.15 -28.61 -18.46
N PRO A 239 -2.03 -27.91 -18.74
CA PRO A 239 -1.58 -26.78 -17.93
C PRO A 239 -2.48 -25.53 -18.03
N LEU A 240 -3.44 -25.52 -18.95
CA LEU A 240 -4.37 -24.39 -19.15
C LEU A 240 -5.80 -24.67 -18.68
N GLN A 241 -6.08 -25.83 -18.08
CA GLN A 241 -7.42 -26.23 -17.64
C GLN A 241 -8.11 -25.16 -16.77
N HIS A 242 -7.37 -24.53 -15.86
CA HIS A 242 -7.90 -23.47 -15.01
C HIS A 242 -8.48 -22.30 -15.81
N ALA A 243 -7.87 -21.93 -16.94
CA ALA A 243 -8.35 -20.83 -17.79
C ALA A 243 -9.70 -21.18 -18.43
N ILE A 244 -9.85 -22.42 -18.91
CA ILE A 244 -11.11 -22.93 -19.50
C ILE A 244 -12.20 -22.95 -18.42
N VAL A 245 -11.91 -23.44 -17.21
CA VAL A 245 -12.86 -23.48 -16.10
C VAL A 245 -13.29 -22.07 -15.71
N ARG A 246 -12.38 -21.10 -15.69
CA ARG A 246 -12.68 -19.69 -15.39
C ARG A 246 -13.60 -19.08 -16.44
N GLU A 247 -13.33 -19.30 -17.70
CA GLU A 247 -14.17 -18.81 -18.82
C GLU A 247 -15.59 -19.40 -18.74
N GLN A 248 -15.71 -20.71 -18.52
CA GLN A 248 -17.01 -21.39 -18.39
C GLN A 248 -17.87 -20.87 -17.22
N HIS A 249 -17.23 -20.39 -16.15
CA HIS A 249 -17.91 -19.86 -14.96
C HIS A 249 -18.00 -18.33 -14.94
N GLY A 250 -17.61 -17.65 -16.03
CA GLY A 250 -17.63 -16.18 -16.09
C GLY A 250 -16.69 -15.49 -15.09
N ILE A 251 -15.64 -16.21 -14.63
CA ILE A 251 -14.65 -15.69 -13.72
C ILE A 251 -13.59 -14.92 -14.55
N ARG A 252 -13.15 -13.76 -14.08
CA ARG A 252 -12.11 -12.98 -14.76
C ARG A 252 -10.86 -13.82 -15.08
N PRO A 253 -10.12 -13.53 -16.15
CA PRO A 253 -8.85 -14.19 -16.44
C PRO A 253 -7.87 -14.14 -15.24
N GLY A 254 -7.11 -15.22 -15.02
CA GLY A 254 -6.18 -15.34 -13.90
C GLY A 254 -6.08 -16.77 -13.41
N GLY A 255 -5.87 -16.98 -12.10
CA GLY A 255 -5.72 -18.31 -11.49
C GLY A 255 -4.29 -18.75 -11.28
N LEU A 256 -3.32 -17.92 -11.68
CA LEU A 256 -1.88 -18.17 -11.51
C LEU A 256 -1.34 -17.66 -10.15
N GLY A 257 -2.09 -16.83 -9.44
CA GLY A 257 -1.63 -16.12 -8.24
C GLY A 257 -1.00 -17.03 -7.18
N LEU A 258 -1.65 -18.12 -6.81
CA LEU A 258 -1.10 -19.09 -5.84
C LEU A 258 0.18 -19.78 -6.33
N MET A 259 0.27 -20.07 -7.63
CA MET A 259 1.46 -20.66 -8.21
C MET A 259 2.63 -19.67 -8.23
N ILE A 260 2.36 -18.42 -8.61
CA ILE A 260 3.33 -17.32 -8.58
C ILE A 260 3.79 -17.10 -7.13
N THR A 261 2.88 -16.99 -6.18
CA THR A 261 3.20 -16.83 -4.75
C THR A 261 4.18 -17.90 -4.27
N ARG A 262 3.92 -19.18 -4.58
CA ARG A 262 4.78 -20.28 -4.18
C ARG A 262 6.16 -20.27 -4.85
N SER A 263 6.32 -19.61 -6.00
CA SER A 263 7.63 -19.46 -6.66
C SER A 263 8.46 -18.30 -6.10
N LEU A 264 7.83 -17.34 -5.42
CA LEU A 264 8.48 -16.11 -4.93
C LEU A 264 8.95 -16.20 -3.48
N VAL A 265 8.33 -17.08 -2.68
CA VAL A 265 8.62 -17.24 -1.26
C VAL A 265 8.90 -18.70 -0.90
N ASP A 266 9.41 -18.93 0.31
CA ASP A 266 9.88 -20.26 0.69
C ASP A 266 8.72 -21.15 1.18
N ASP A 267 7.76 -20.58 1.95
CA ASP A 267 6.58 -21.32 2.40
C ASP A 267 5.30 -20.50 2.28
N VAL A 268 4.21 -21.20 1.90
CA VAL A 268 2.84 -20.69 1.91
C VAL A 268 1.95 -21.72 2.59
N ILE A 269 1.46 -21.38 3.78
CA ILE A 269 0.73 -22.29 4.67
C ILE A 269 -0.67 -21.75 4.92
N TYR A 270 -1.70 -22.53 4.60
CA TYR A 270 -3.09 -22.21 4.93
C TYR A 270 -3.51 -22.92 6.21
N ASN A 271 -4.43 -22.29 6.97
CA ASN A 271 -5.11 -22.97 8.05
C ASN A 271 -6.08 -24.03 7.49
N GLU A 272 -6.62 -24.90 8.36
CA GLU A 272 -7.54 -25.97 7.97
C GLU A 272 -8.82 -25.45 7.28
N LYS A 273 -9.27 -24.26 7.67
CA LYS A 273 -10.46 -23.62 7.09
C LYS A 273 -10.18 -22.98 5.72
N GLY A 274 -8.93 -22.61 5.42
CA GLY A 274 -8.56 -21.96 4.18
C GLY A 274 -8.87 -20.45 4.11
N ASN A 275 -9.16 -19.80 5.25
CA ASN A 275 -9.41 -18.36 5.32
C ASN A 275 -8.28 -17.57 6.02
N GLU A 276 -7.17 -18.23 6.25
CA GLU A 276 -5.98 -17.63 6.79
C GLU A 276 -4.77 -18.26 6.12
N VAL A 277 -3.83 -17.42 5.69
CA VAL A 277 -2.61 -17.84 5.02
C VAL A 277 -1.40 -17.18 5.69
N MET A 278 -0.34 -17.95 5.85
CA MET A 278 0.98 -17.49 6.23
C MET A 278 1.93 -17.61 5.03
N LEU A 279 2.66 -16.52 4.77
CA LEU A 279 3.75 -16.43 3.79
C LEU A 279 5.05 -16.28 4.57
N ILE A 280 6.05 -17.10 4.28
CA ILE A 280 7.34 -17.08 4.95
C ILE A 280 8.46 -16.91 3.91
N LYS A 281 9.37 -15.98 4.19
CA LYS A 281 10.61 -15.80 3.44
C LYS A 281 11.79 -15.88 4.39
N TYR A 282 12.69 -16.85 4.19
CA TYR A 282 13.92 -16.96 4.95
C TYR A 282 14.95 -15.96 4.41
N LEU A 283 15.64 -15.28 5.32
CA LEU A 283 16.65 -14.26 5.02
C LEU A 283 18.07 -14.80 5.09
N ASP A 284 18.25 -15.94 5.72
CA ASP A 284 19.54 -16.64 5.73
C ASP A 284 19.72 -17.35 4.40
N SER A 285 20.40 -16.72 3.48
CA SER A 285 20.86 -17.35 2.24
C SER A 285 22.36 -17.55 2.28
N GLU A 286 22.77 -18.71 2.78
CA GLU A 286 23.86 -19.50 2.25
C GLU A 286 23.42 -20.95 2.33
N ARG A 287 22.77 -21.39 1.26
CA ARG A 287 22.74 -22.79 0.85
C ARG A 287 23.25 -22.90 -0.55
#